data_787f5e379cf0ea7b9e6d349b65a39bec
#
_entry.id   787f5e379cf0ea7b9e6d349b65a39bec
#
_cell.length_a   1.000
_cell.length_b   1.000
_cell.length_c   1.000
_cell.angle_alpha   90.00
_cell.angle_beta   90.00
_cell.angle_gamma   90.00
#
_symmetry.space_group_name_H-M   'P 1'
#
loop_
_entity.id
_entity.type
_entity.pdbx_description
1 polymer ?
#
loop_
_entity_poly.entity_id
_entity_poly.type
_entity_poly.pdbx_seq_one_letter_code
_entity_poly.pdbx_strand_id
1 'polypeptide(L)'
;LLLVGRLFRLPHGGLLAMGRKEQENERLEQLIGSEDWTIKAADRPGPTAVLRFSDQPADLRWAAGLVARYSKKKPDGPAEVPVAAEKGARTEKFSALPLPDEEFQSWRR
;
A
#
# COMPACT_ATOMS: atom_id res chain seq x y z
N LEU A 1 6.32 7.74 12.46
CA LEU A 1 5.76 6.99 11.34
C LEU A 1 4.78 7.81 10.53
N LEU A 2 3.86 8.48 11.21
CA LEU A 2 2.75 9.16 10.56
C LEU A 2 3.17 10.38 9.74
N LEU A 3 4.41 10.82 9.85
CA LEU A 3 4.93 11.97 9.13
C LEU A 3 5.77 11.60 7.91
N VAL A 4 5.85 10.30 7.60
CA VAL A 4 6.66 9.81 6.49
C VAL A 4 5.76 9.47 5.31
N GLY A 5 5.97 10.14 4.17
CA GLY A 5 5.26 9.85 2.94
C GLY A 5 3.82 10.33 2.90
N ARG A 6 3.01 9.63 2.10
CA ARG A 6 1.58 9.90 1.96
C ARG A 6 0.80 9.14 3.03
N LEU A 7 -0.22 9.77 3.57
CA LEU A 7 -1.09 9.15 4.58
C LEU A 7 -2.52 9.06 4.07
N PHE A 8 -3.16 7.93 4.36
CA PHE A 8 -4.56 7.68 4.00
C PHE A 8 -5.28 7.03 5.16
N ARG A 9 -6.51 7.48 5.43
CA ARG A 9 -7.41 6.79 6.35
C ARG A 9 -8.39 5.96 5.52
N LEU A 10 -8.30 4.64 5.62
CA LEU A 10 -9.12 3.74 4.82
C LEU A 10 -10.52 3.57 5.42
N PRO A 11 -11.50 3.16 4.59
CA PRO A 11 -12.91 3.09 5.03
C PRO A 11 -13.19 2.24 6.26
N HIS A 12 -12.41 1.20 6.50
CA HIS A 12 -12.60 0.33 7.66
C HIS A 12 -11.65 0.65 8.81
N GLY A 13 -11.09 1.86 8.84
CA GLY A 13 -10.31 2.36 9.96
C GLY A 13 -8.81 2.17 9.85
N GLY A 14 -8.32 1.51 8.80
CA GLY A 14 -6.89 1.35 8.60
C GLY A 14 -6.19 2.67 8.32
N LEU A 15 -4.98 2.84 8.85
CA LEU A 15 -4.11 3.95 8.51
C LEU A 15 -3.01 3.43 7.61
N LEU A 16 -2.93 3.98 6.39
CA LEU A 16 -1.94 3.60 5.41
C LEU A 16 -0.92 4.71 5.25
N ALA A 17 0.36 4.37 5.46
CA ALA A 17 1.48 5.25 5.16
C ALA A 17 2.20 4.69 3.93
N MET A 18 2.51 5.54 2.95
CA MET A 18 3.12 5.13 1.71
C MET A 18 4.27 6.07 1.34
N GLY A 19 5.45 5.51 1.11
CA GLY A 19 6.62 6.32 0.75
C GLY A 19 6.47 6.91 -0.65
N ARG A 20 6.95 8.14 -0.82
CA ARG A 20 6.96 8.83 -2.11
C ARG A 20 8.27 8.67 -2.85
N LYS A 21 9.33 8.30 -2.15
CA LYS A 21 10.67 8.11 -2.71
C LYS A 21 11.42 7.08 -1.87
N GLU A 22 12.55 6.62 -2.39
CA GLU A 22 13.30 5.53 -1.79
C GLU A 22 13.68 5.77 -0.33
N GLN A 23 14.10 6.98 0.02
CA GLN A 23 14.46 7.31 1.39
C GLN A 23 13.29 7.14 2.36
N GLU A 24 12.10 7.53 1.92
CA GLU A 24 10.89 7.36 2.73
C GLU A 24 10.51 5.90 2.85
N ASN A 25 10.66 5.13 1.76
CA ASN A 25 10.40 3.69 1.78
C ASN A 25 11.30 2.99 2.79
N GLU A 26 12.60 3.30 2.79
CA GLU A 26 13.55 2.73 3.73
C GLU A 26 13.18 3.08 5.17
N ARG A 27 12.77 4.32 5.40
CA ARG A 27 12.39 4.77 6.72
C ARG A 27 11.13 4.05 7.23
N LEU A 28 10.15 3.87 6.35
CA LEU A 28 8.94 3.11 6.70
C LEU A 28 9.27 1.67 7.04
N GLU A 29 10.18 1.04 6.29
CA GLU A 29 10.58 -0.34 6.55
C GLU A 29 11.23 -0.50 7.93
N GLN A 30 11.95 0.52 8.41
CA GLN A 30 12.53 0.51 9.75
C GLN A 30 11.50 0.68 10.86
N LEU A 31 10.32 1.19 10.53
CA LEU A 31 9.28 1.51 11.51
C LEU A 31 8.14 0.49 11.56
N ILE A 32 8.25 -0.59 10.79
CA ILE A 32 7.23 -1.64 10.73
C ILE A 32 7.18 -2.39 12.06
N GLY A 33 5.99 -2.45 12.66
CA GLY A 33 5.74 -3.24 13.85
C GLY A 33 5.19 -4.62 13.52
N SER A 34 5.13 -5.50 14.52
CA SER A 34 4.64 -6.87 14.35
C SER A 34 3.16 -6.95 13.93
N GLU A 35 2.41 -5.90 14.21
CA GLU A 35 0.97 -5.84 13.90
C GLU A 35 0.68 -5.06 12.62
N ASP A 36 1.71 -4.64 11.90
CA ASP A 36 1.56 -3.86 10.67
C ASP A 36 1.65 -4.76 9.45
N TRP A 37 0.86 -4.43 8.43
CA TRP A 37 1.01 -5.03 7.11
C TRP A 37 2.00 -4.20 6.29
N THR A 38 2.93 -4.87 5.60
CA THR A 38 3.80 -4.26 4.61
C THR A 38 3.28 -4.64 3.24
N ILE A 39 3.03 -3.66 2.38
CA ILE A 39 2.37 -3.89 1.09
C ILE A 39 3.22 -3.29 -0.01
N LYS A 40 3.55 -4.12 -1.01
CA LYS A 40 4.40 -3.73 -2.14
C LYS A 40 3.92 -4.39 -3.42
N ALA A 41 4.19 -3.74 -4.57
CA ALA A 41 4.04 -4.39 -5.86
C ALA A 41 5.05 -5.55 -5.95
N ALA A 42 4.62 -6.69 -6.48
CA ALA A 42 5.44 -7.90 -6.49
C ALA A 42 6.37 -8.00 -7.70
N ASP A 43 6.06 -7.33 -8.80
CA ASP A 43 6.77 -7.51 -10.07
C ASP A 43 7.38 -6.23 -10.67
N ARG A 44 7.33 -5.12 -9.94
CA ARG A 44 7.78 -3.82 -10.46
C ARG A 44 8.16 -2.88 -9.35
N PRO A 45 8.94 -1.82 -9.64
CA PRO A 45 9.21 -0.77 -8.67
C PRO A 45 7.93 -0.04 -8.27
N GLY A 46 7.82 0.26 -6.99
CA GLY A 46 6.69 0.99 -6.46
C GLY A 46 6.95 1.37 -5.01
N PRO A 47 5.99 2.05 -4.38
CA PRO A 47 6.15 2.48 -3.00
C PRO A 47 6.08 1.33 -2.02
N THR A 48 6.76 1.48 -0.88
CA THR A 48 6.50 0.66 0.30
C THR A 48 5.32 1.29 1.02
N ALA A 49 4.32 0.47 1.36
CA ALA A 49 3.17 0.90 2.14
C ALA A 49 3.07 0.11 3.42
N VAL A 50 2.67 0.78 4.50
CA VAL A 50 2.47 0.16 5.80
C VAL A 50 1.04 0.42 6.24
N LEU A 51 0.27 -0.65 6.46
CA LEU A 51 -1.11 -0.57 6.92
C LEU A 51 -1.17 -0.94 8.40
N ARG A 52 -1.74 -0.05 9.21
CA ARG A 52 -1.85 -0.18 10.65
C ARG A 52 -3.30 -0.04 11.09
N PHE A 53 -3.65 -0.67 12.19
CA PHE A 53 -4.98 -0.58 12.84
C PHE A 53 -6.11 -1.28 12.11
N SER A 54 -5.83 -2.13 11.12
CA SER A 54 -6.88 -2.88 10.44
C SER A 54 -6.34 -4.20 9.89
N ASP A 55 -7.10 -5.27 10.12
CA ASP A 55 -6.90 -6.57 9.49
C ASP A 55 -8.04 -6.87 8.51
N GLN A 56 -8.91 -5.90 8.23
CA GLN A 56 -10.05 -6.09 7.36
C GLN A 56 -9.60 -6.38 5.92
N PRO A 57 -10.08 -7.47 5.30
CA PRO A 57 -9.72 -7.75 3.90
C PRO A 57 -10.04 -6.61 2.94
N ALA A 58 -11.11 -5.86 3.21
CA ALA A 58 -11.47 -4.71 2.40
C ALA A 58 -10.37 -3.63 2.44
N ASP A 59 -9.83 -3.32 3.63
CA ASP A 59 -8.75 -2.34 3.75
C ASP A 59 -7.48 -2.82 3.07
N LEU A 60 -7.17 -4.12 3.14
CA LEU A 60 -6.02 -4.68 2.43
C LEU A 60 -6.16 -4.51 0.92
N ARG A 61 -7.37 -4.72 0.38
CA ARG A 61 -7.64 -4.52 -1.04
C ARG A 61 -7.53 -3.06 -1.44
N TRP A 62 -8.05 -2.14 -0.63
CA TRP A 62 -7.91 -0.72 -0.87
C TRP A 62 -6.44 -0.31 -0.87
N ALA A 63 -5.68 -0.80 0.11
CA ALA A 63 -4.25 -0.54 0.19
C ALA A 63 -3.51 -1.09 -1.05
N ALA A 64 -3.85 -2.30 -1.49
CA ALA A 64 -3.27 -2.88 -2.71
C ALA A 64 -3.57 -2.03 -3.93
N GLY A 65 -4.80 -1.52 -4.06
CA GLY A 65 -5.18 -0.63 -5.15
C GLY A 65 -4.41 0.68 -5.14
N LEU A 66 -4.14 1.23 -3.96
CA LEU A 66 -3.31 2.44 -3.83
C LEU A 66 -1.85 2.16 -4.20
N VAL A 67 -1.30 1.05 -3.76
CA VAL A 67 0.06 0.64 -4.15
C VAL A 67 0.13 0.48 -5.66
N ALA A 68 -0.87 -0.16 -6.27
CA ALA A 68 -0.94 -0.32 -7.72
C ALA A 68 -0.96 1.04 -8.43
N ARG A 69 -1.72 1.99 -7.91
CA ARG A 69 -1.85 3.34 -8.48
C ARG A 69 -0.50 4.07 -8.53
N TYR A 70 0.31 3.93 -7.49
CA TYR A 70 1.57 4.64 -7.37
C TYR A 70 2.78 3.80 -7.81
N SER A 71 2.57 2.59 -8.29
CA SER A 71 3.64 1.75 -8.82
C SER A 71 3.91 2.07 -10.29
N LYS A 72 5.11 1.70 -10.75
CA LYS A 72 5.51 1.95 -12.13
C LYS A 72 4.58 1.22 -13.10
N LYS A 73 4.10 1.92 -14.12
CA LYS A 73 3.23 1.33 -15.14
C LYS A 73 4.06 0.54 -16.15
N LYS A 74 3.51 -0.58 -16.60
CA LYS A 74 4.05 -1.36 -17.71
C LYS A 74 3.18 -1.10 -18.94
N PRO A 75 3.69 -0.39 -19.97
CA PRO A 75 2.86 0.05 -21.10
C PRO A 75 2.17 -1.09 -21.86
N ASP A 76 2.85 -2.23 -21.98
CA ASP A 76 2.34 -3.38 -22.74
C ASP A 76 1.83 -4.49 -21.81
N GLY A 77 1.75 -4.23 -20.52
CA GLY A 77 1.31 -5.21 -19.54
C GLY A 77 -0.18 -5.11 -19.23
N PRO A 78 -0.72 -6.06 -18.47
CA PRO A 78 -2.10 -5.98 -17.99
C PRO A 78 -2.30 -4.79 -17.07
N ALA A 79 -3.54 -4.31 -17.00
CA ALA A 79 -3.88 -3.21 -16.09
C ALA A 79 -3.72 -3.60 -14.62
N GLU A 80 -3.92 -4.89 -14.31
CA GLU A 80 -3.79 -5.39 -12.96
C GLU A 80 -2.33 -5.48 -12.53
N VAL A 81 -2.09 -5.16 -11.25
CA VAL A 81 -0.76 -5.16 -10.64
C VAL A 81 -0.72 -6.23 -9.56
N PRO A 82 0.20 -7.20 -9.65
CA PRO A 82 0.36 -8.14 -8.53
C PRO A 82 0.94 -7.40 -7.33
N VAL A 83 0.30 -7.58 -6.17
CA VAL A 83 0.67 -6.90 -4.93
C VAL A 83 0.79 -7.95 -3.84
N ALA A 84 1.85 -7.88 -3.05
CA ALA A 84 2.04 -8.76 -1.91
C ALA A 84 1.91 -7.95 -0.61
N ALA A 85 1.17 -8.51 0.35
CA ALA A 85 1.02 -7.95 1.68
C ALA A 85 1.56 -8.95 2.70
N GLU A 86 2.39 -8.49 3.61
CA GLU A 86 3.02 -9.34 4.62
C GLU A 86 2.80 -8.78 6.02
N LYS A 87 2.47 -9.67 6.96
CA LYS A 87 2.35 -9.34 8.37
C LYS A 87 2.93 -10.52 9.17
N GLY A 88 4.12 -10.34 9.74
CA GLY A 88 4.83 -11.44 10.39
C GLY A 88 5.07 -12.59 9.41
N ALA A 89 4.59 -13.79 9.75
CA ALA A 89 4.69 -14.96 8.87
C ALA A 89 3.56 -15.06 7.84
N ARG A 90 2.54 -14.19 7.92
CA ARG A 90 1.41 -14.21 6.99
C ARG A 90 1.76 -13.48 5.70
N THR A 91 1.36 -14.04 4.58
CA THR A 91 1.50 -13.42 3.27
C THR A 91 0.19 -13.53 2.51
N GLU A 92 -0.29 -12.40 2.01
CA GLU A 92 -1.47 -12.33 1.15
C GLU A 92 -1.04 -11.77 -0.21
N LYS A 93 -1.57 -12.32 -1.28
CA LYS A 93 -1.27 -11.85 -2.64
C LYS A 93 -2.56 -11.43 -3.32
N PHE A 94 -2.49 -10.27 -3.98
CA PHE A 94 -3.62 -9.69 -4.67
C PHE A 94 -3.25 -9.36 -6.10
N SER A 95 -4.25 -9.39 -6.98
CA SER A 95 -4.14 -8.78 -8.30
C SER A 95 -5.02 -7.54 -8.23
N ALA A 96 -4.42 -6.36 -8.23
CA ALA A 96 -5.12 -5.12 -7.95
C ALA A 96 -5.14 -4.18 -9.14
N LEU A 97 -6.30 -3.57 -9.39
CA LEU A 97 -6.39 -2.47 -10.36
C LEU A 97 -6.01 -1.17 -9.65
N PRO A 98 -5.24 -0.29 -10.32
CA PRO A 98 -4.95 1.01 -9.75
C PRO A 98 -6.25 1.78 -9.45
N LEU A 99 -6.35 2.33 -8.25
CA LEU A 99 -7.52 3.11 -7.86
C LEU A 99 -7.53 4.46 -8.58
N PRO A 100 -8.69 4.90 -9.10
CA PRO A 100 -8.82 6.25 -9.60
C PRO A 100 -8.80 7.28 -8.47
N ASP A 101 -8.37 8.49 -8.77
CA ASP A 101 -8.22 9.55 -7.77
C ASP A 101 -9.51 9.82 -7.00
N GLU A 102 -10.66 9.81 -7.67
CA GLU A 102 -11.94 10.10 -7.04
C GLU A 102 -12.33 9.09 -5.96
N GLU A 103 -11.77 7.88 -5.99
CA GLU A 103 -12.06 6.87 -4.97
C GLU A 103 -11.36 7.15 -3.64
N PHE A 104 -10.17 7.73 -3.68
CA PHE A 104 -9.38 7.88 -2.45
C PHE A 104 -9.07 9.32 -2.05
N GLN A 105 -9.58 10.31 -2.78
CA GLN A 105 -9.35 11.72 -2.43
C GLN A 105 -9.73 12.04 -1.00
N SER A 106 -10.87 11.54 -0.55
CA SER A 106 -11.37 11.80 0.80
C SER A 106 -10.58 11.08 1.89
N TRP A 107 -9.75 10.11 1.52
CA TRP A 107 -8.95 9.32 2.47
C TRP A 107 -7.63 9.97 2.82
N ARG A 108 -7.16 10.93 2.04
CA ARG A 108 -5.87 11.59 2.26
C ARG A 108 -5.86 12.37 3.57
N ARG A 109 -4.75 12.31 4.25
CA ARG A 109 -4.53 13.00 5.51
C ARG A 109 -3.25 13.83 5.50
#